data_5fd613ef72e3b351b25d274ff4e4f081
#
_entry.id   5fd613ef72e3b351b25d274ff4e4f081
#
_cell.length_a   1.000
_cell.length_b   1.000
_cell.length_c   1.000
_cell.angle_alpha   90.00
_cell.angle_beta   90.00
_cell.angle_gamma   90.00
#
_symmetry.space_group_name_H-M   'P 1'
#
loop_
_entity.id
_entity.type
_entity.pdbx_description
1 polymer ?
#
loop_
_entity_poly.entity_id
_entity_poly.type
_entity_poly.pdbx_seq_one_letter_code
_entity_poly.pdbx_strand_id
1 'polypeptide(L)'
;MKLSDIIEFNPRETLSKGAIAKKIAMEKLEPFTRDIPEFEYLEFRGGTKFRNGDTLMARITPSLENGKTSKVNLLDEDEVGFGSTEFIVVRAKENISDENFVYYLMIAPNIREVAIKSMVGTSGRQRVQLDVVKNHEILCPPLKEQIRIGKILKALDDKIENNKKINHHLIA
;
A
#
# COMPACT_ATOMS: atom_id res chain seq x y z
N MET A 1 16.87 9.35 10.02
CA MET A 1 16.70 8.68 8.70
C MET A 1 15.34 9.07 8.16
N LYS A 2 15.28 9.44 6.89
CA LYS A 2 14.00 9.82 6.24
C LYS A 2 13.27 8.57 5.73
N LEU A 3 11.95 8.65 5.57
CA LEU A 3 11.20 7.57 4.93
C LEU A 3 11.73 7.26 3.52
N SER A 4 12.13 8.26 2.76
CA SER A 4 12.73 8.08 1.43
C SER A 4 14.08 7.36 1.42
N ASP A 5 14.75 7.20 2.56
CA ASP A 5 16.00 6.44 2.64
C ASP A 5 15.73 4.93 2.56
N ILE A 6 14.58 4.47 3.06
CA ILE A 6 14.20 3.05 3.12
C ILE A 6 13.07 2.69 2.16
N ILE A 7 12.39 3.65 1.58
CA ILE A 7 11.21 3.45 0.71
C ILE A 7 11.43 4.12 -0.64
N GLU A 8 11.10 3.41 -1.70
CA GLU A 8 10.88 3.97 -3.03
C GLU A 8 9.39 4.30 -3.19
N PHE A 9 9.08 5.58 -3.37
CA PHE A 9 7.72 6.06 -3.59
C PHE A 9 7.44 6.20 -5.08
N ASN A 10 6.32 5.64 -5.53
CA ASN A 10 5.89 5.61 -6.93
C ASN A 10 6.98 5.05 -7.86
N PRO A 11 7.45 3.82 -7.63
CA PRO A 11 8.47 3.19 -8.45
C PRO A 11 8.03 3.14 -9.92
N ARG A 12 8.99 3.24 -10.82
CA ARG A 12 8.71 3.16 -12.26
C ARG A 12 8.47 1.71 -12.66
N GLU A 13 7.35 1.48 -13.35
CA GLU A 13 7.00 0.19 -13.92
C GLU A 13 6.57 0.36 -15.37
N THR A 14 6.78 -0.70 -16.15
CA THR A 14 6.39 -0.73 -17.55
C THR A 14 5.15 -1.59 -17.75
N LEU A 15 4.14 -1.02 -18.36
CA LEU A 15 2.94 -1.72 -18.80
C LEU A 15 2.49 -1.09 -20.10
N SER A 16 2.42 -1.89 -21.18
CA SER A 16 2.07 -1.40 -22.51
C SER A 16 0.62 -0.94 -22.54
N LYS A 17 0.40 0.24 -23.12
CA LYS A 17 -0.97 0.75 -23.34
C LYS A 17 -1.75 -0.24 -24.24
N GLY A 18 -2.95 -0.57 -23.83
CA GLY A 18 -3.78 -1.58 -24.50
C GLY A 18 -3.59 -3.01 -24.01
N ALA A 19 -2.57 -3.29 -23.18
CA ALA A 19 -2.41 -4.61 -22.56
C ALA A 19 -3.54 -4.90 -21.57
N ILE A 20 -4.00 -6.14 -21.55
CA ILE A 20 -4.94 -6.63 -20.53
C ILE A 20 -4.12 -6.98 -19.27
N ALA A 21 -4.44 -6.35 -18.16
CA ALA A 21 -3.73 -6.53 -16.90
C ALA A 21 -4.70 -6.50 -15.71
N LYS A 22 -4.21 -6.96 -14.55
CA LYS A 22 -4.97 -6.91 -13.30
C LYS A 22 -5.07 -5.48 -12.80
N LYS A 23 -6.30 -4.99 -12.65
CA LYS A 23 -6.61 -3.68 -12.09
C LYS A 23 -7.12 -3.82 -10.67
N ILE A 24 -6.56 -3.00 -9.78
CA ILE A 24 -7.06 -2.79 -8.42
C ILE A 24 -7.59 -1.35 -8.33
N ALA A 25 -8.89 -1.21 -8.22
CA ALA A 25 -9.53 0.09 -8.04
C ALA A 25 -9.50 0.52 -6.56
N MET A 26 -9.65 1.82 -6.28
CA MET A 26 -9.65 2.37 -4.92
C MET A 26 -10.74 1.75 -4.03
N GLU A 27 -11.90 1.48 -4.58
CA GLU A 27 -13.04 0.85 -3.89
C GLU A 27 -12.78 -0.61 -3.48
N LYS A 28 -11.79 -1.28 -4.06
CA LYS A 28 -11.38 -2.64 -3.69
C LYS A 28 -10.54 -2.68 -2.41
N LEU A 29 -9.97 -1.57 -2.00
CA LEU A 29 -9.28 -1.48 -0.71
C LEU A 29 -10.31 -1.36 0.41
N GLU A 30 -10.27 -2.31 1.33
CA GLU A 30 -11.10 -2.28 2.55
C GLU A 30 -10.43 -1.40 3.62
N PRO A 31 -11.21 -0.57 4.34
CA PRO A 31 -10.68 0.26 5.43
C PRO A 31 -9.89 -0.54 6.45
N PHE A 32 -8.69 -0.08 6.81
CA PHE A 32 -7.82 -0.65 7.84
C PHE A 32 -7.53 -2.16 7.64
N THR A 33 -7.49 -2.62 6.39
CA THR A 33 -7.30 -4.03 6.04
C THR A 33 -6.09 -4.19 5.14
N ARG A 34 -5.22 -5.16 5.48
CA ARG A 34 -4.00 -5.44 4.72
C ARG A 34 -4.29 -6.04 3.35
N ASP A 35 -5.15 -7.06 3.31
CA ASP A 35 -5.39 -7.82 2.08
C ASP A 35 -6.41 -7.13 1.18
N ILE A 36 -6.15 -7.22 -0.11
CA ILE A 36 -7.05 -6.75 -1.16
C ILE A 36 -7.87 -7.96 -1.61
N PRO A 37 -9.22 -7.90 -1.53
CA PRO A 37 -10.04 -9.10 -1.75
C PRO A 37 -10.09 -9.55 -3.21
N GLU A 38 -10.02 -8.63 -4.16
CA GLU A 38 -10.22 -8.94 -5.57
C GLU A 38 -9.60 -7.91 -6.52
N PHE A 39 -9.44 -8.31 -7.75
CA PHE A 39 -9.01 -7.47 -8.88
C PHE A 39 -9.92 -7.71 -10.08
N GLU A 40 -9.78 -6.90 -11.11
CA GLU A 40 -10.46 -7.06 -12.40
C GLU A 40 -9.42 -7.12 -13.52
N TYR A 41 -9.68 -7.90 -14.56
CA TYR A 41 -8.91 -7.82 -15.80
C TYR A 41 -9.46 -6.72 -16.70
N LEU A 42 -8.66 -5.70 -16.96
CA LEU A 42 -9.01 -4.59 -17.83
C LEU A 42 -7.85 -4.18 -18.72
N GLU A 43 -8.20 -3.55 -19.83
CA GLU A 43 -7.21 -2.92 -20.71
C GLU A 43 -6.55 -1.74 -20.02
N PHE A 44 -5.22 -1.74 -19.99
CA PHE A 44 -4.45 -0.62 -19.43
C PHE A 44 -4.52 0.59 -20.36
N ARG A 45 -5.12 1.65 -19.89
CA ARG A 45 -5.20 2.96 -20.56
C ARG A 45 -4.55 4.08 -19.75
N GLY A 46 -4.16 3.80 -18.53
CA GLY A 46 -3.54 4.74 -17.59
C GLY A 46 -3.78 4.29 -16.16
N GLY A 47 -3.14 4.97 -15.23
CA GLY A 47 -3.21 4.66 -13.81
C GLY A 47 -1.86 4.34 -13.21
N THR A 48 -1.84 4.18 -11.90
CA THR A 48 -0.63 3.85 -11.14
C THR A 48 -0.29 2.38 -11.30
N LYS A 49 0.99 2.07 -11.49
CA LYS A 49 1.47 0.70 -11.70
C LYS A 49 2.19 0.20 -10.46
N PHE A 50 2.07 -1.10 -10.18
CA PHE A 50 2.64 -1.72 -8.99
C PHE A 50 2.91 -3.21 -9.20
N ARG A 51 3.62 -3.81 -8.26
CA ARG A 51 3.92 -5.25 -8.18
C ARG A 51 3.50 -5.84 -6.84
N ASN A 52 3.54 -7.17 -6.73
CA ASN A 52 3.41 -7.83 -5.44
C ASN A 52 4.47 -7.33 -4.45
N GLY A 53 4.07 -7.20 -3.19
CA GLY A 53 4.89 -6.65 -2.13
C GLY A 53 4.78 -5.14 -1.96
N ASP A 54 4.30 -4.42 -2.97
CA ASP A 54 4.05 -2.98 -2.86
C ASP A 54 2.87 -2.71 -1.92
N THR A 55 2.92 -1.57 -1.26
CA THR A 55 1.78 -1.03 -0.50
C THR A 55 1.10 0.06 -1.32
N LEU A 56 -0.21 -0.05 -1.47
CA LEU A 56 -1.04 0.97 -2.09
C LEU A 56 -1.64 1.85 -0.99
N MET A 57 -1.24 3.11 -0.93
CA MET A 57 -1.78 4.09 0.01
C MET A 57 -2.64 5.10 -0.74
N ALA A 58 -3.87 5.31 -0.32
CA ALA A 58 -4.70 6.37 -0.86
C ALA A 58 -4.06 7.74 -0.60
N ARG A 59 -4.02 8.60 -1.63
CA ARG A 59 -3.47 9.95 -1.51
C ARG A 59 -4.52 11.04 -1.35
N ILE A 60 -5.80 10.70 -1.39
CA ILE A 60 -6.92 11.66 -1.49
C ILE A 60 -7.92 11.48 -0.35
N THR A 61 -8.53 12.60 0.07
CA THR A 61 -9.70 12.65 0.97
C THR A 61 -10.94 12.04 0.27
N PRO A 62 -11.80 11.28 0.97
CA PRO A 62 -11.67 10.80 2.35
C PRO A 62 -11.00 9.43 2.46
N SER A 63 -10.47 8.90 1.37
CA SER A 63 -9.98 7.51 1.29
C SER A 63 -8.82 7.23 2.24
N LEU A 64 -7.86 8.15 2.38
CA LEU A 64 -6.76 7.98 3.31
C LEU A 64 -7.23 7.99 4.77
N GLU A 65 -8.08 8.93 5.13
CA GLU A 65 -8.66 9.06 6.48
C GLU A 65 -9.51 7.83 6.84
N ASN A 66 -10.16 7.23 5.85
CA ASN A 66 -10.91 5.99 6.00
C ASN A 66 -10.03 4.73 6.05
N GLY A 67 -8.71 4.88 6.08
CA GLY A 67 -7.79 3.77 6.27
C GLY A 67 -7.55 2.92 5.02
N LYS A 68 -7.75 3.46 3.82
CA LYS A 68 -7.48 2.75 2.57
C LYS A 68 -5.99 2.72 2.26
N THR A 69 -5.30 1.79 2.90
CA THR A 69 -3.90 1.43 2.68
C THR A 69 -3.77 -0.07 2.79
N SER A 70 -3.39 -0.74 1.71
CA SER A 70 -3.35 -2.20 1.63
C SER A 70 -2.11 -2.70 0.90
N LYS A 71 -1.74 -3.95 1.14
CA LYS A 71 -0.58 -4.59 0.52
C LYS A 71 -1.00 -5.42 -0.69
N VAL A 72 -0.27 -5.29 -1.79
CA VAL A 72 -0.51 -6.07 -3.02
C VAL A 72 0.03 -7.48 -2.87
N ASN A 73 -0.83 -8.48 -3.09
CA ASN A 73 -0.48 -9.91 -3.07
C ASN A 73 -1.29 -10.74 -4.08
N LEU A 74 -1.98 -10.08 -5.02
CA LEU A 74 -2.89 -10.71 -5.97
C LEU A 74 -2.28 -10.94 -7.36
N LEU A 75 -1.05 -10.48 -7.57
CA LEU A 75 -0.36 -10.59 -8.85
C LEU A 75 0.43 -11.90 -8.94
N ASP A 76 0.75 -12.31 -10.15
CA ASP A 76 1.69 -13.39 -10.39
C ASP A 76 3.14 -12.91 -10.24
N GLU A 77 4.10 -13.83 -10.27
CA GLU A 77 5.52 -13.48 -10.23
C GLU A 77 5.88 -12.58 -11.41
N ASP A 78 6.63 -11.52 -11.14
CA ASP A 78 7.04 -10.48 -12.10
C ASP A 78 5.89 -9.75 -12.83
N GLU A 79 4.65 -9.99 -12.45
CA GLU A 79 3.49 -9.32 -13.02
C GLU A 79 3.38 -7.87 -12.54
N VAL A 80 3.04 -6.97 -13.47
CA VAL A 80 2.71 -5.58 -13.19
C VAL A 80 1.20 -5.41 -13.25
N GLY A 81 0.61 -4.96 -12.14
CA GLY A 81 -0.78 -4.53 -12.07
C GLY A 81 -0.90 -3.01 -12.15
N PHE A 82 -2.12 -2.52 -12.25
CA PHE A 82 -2.40 -1.09 -12.25
C PHE A 82 -3.66 -0.74 -11.47
N GLY A 83 -3.86 0.52 -11.22
CA GLY A 83 -5.02 0.98 -10.47
C GLY A 83 -5.21 2.48 -10.50
N SER A 84 -5.91 3.00 -9.51
CA SER A 84 -6.24 4.41 -9.39
C SER A 84 -5.00 5.32 -9.47
N THR A 85 -5.11 6.43 -10.17
CA THR A 85 -4.10 7.52 -10.13
C THR A 85 -3.99 8.16 -8.75
N GLU A 86 -4.95 7.91 -7.86
CA GLU A 86 -4.97 8.40 -6.49
C GLU A 86 -4.32 7.43 -5.49
N PHE A 87 -3.54 6.46 -5.97
CA PHE A 87 -2.61 5.69 -5.15
C PHE A 87 -1.22 6.32 -5.09
N ILE A 88 -0.64 6.31 -3.90
CA ILE A 88 0.81 6.37 -3.71
C ILE A 88 1.28 4.93 -3.59
N VAL A 89 2.16 4.50 -4.47
CA VAL A 89 2.81 3.18 -4.38
C VAL A 89 4.05 3.30 -3.52
N VAL A 90 4.13 2.42 -2.52
CA VAL A 90 5.20 2.39 -1.53
C VAL A 90 5.90 1.04 -1.65
N ARG A 91 7.18 1.05 -2.02
CA ARG A 91 8.02 -0.14 -2.21
C ARG A 91 9.18 -0.13 -1.23
N ALA A 92 9.40 -1.24 -0.57
CA ALA A 92 10.61 -1.45 0.22
C ALA A 92 11.86 -1.44 -0.70
N LYS A 93 12.93 -0.79 -0.27
CA LYS A 93 14.21 -0.83 -1.00
C LYS A 93 14.94 -2.13 -0.70
N GLU A 94 15.36 -2.79 -1.75
CA GLU A 94 16.11 -4.05 -1.66
C GLU A 94 17.35 -3.92 -0.77
N ASN A 95 17.57 -4.90 0.10
CA ASN A 95 18.66 -4.96 1.09
C ASN A 95 18.69 -3.82 2.12
N ILE A 96 17.70 -2.93 2.14
CA ILE A 96 17.62 -1.79 3.07
C ILE A 96 16.39 -1.93 3.97
N SER A 97 15.27 -2.34 3.41
CA SER A 97 14.03 -2.47 4.18
C SER A 97 13.23 -3.74 3.81
N ASP A 98 12.41 -4.17 4.76
CA ASP A 98 11.51 -5.31 4.61
C ASP A 98 10.12 -4.84 4.17
N GLU A 99 9.52 -5.52 3.19
CA GLU A 99 8.23 -5.12 2.62
C GLU A 99 7.07 -5.19 3.62
N ASN A 100 7.09 -6.14 4.56
CA ASN A 100 6.06 -6.23 5.59
C ASN A 100 6.25 -5.12 6.62
N PHE A 101 7.48 -4.89 7.05
CA PHE A 101 7.81 -3.78 7.94
C PHE A 101 7.37 -2.44 7.34
N VAL A 102 7.67 -2.20 6.06
CA VAL A 102 7.27 -0.97 5.35
C VAL A 102 5.75 -0.80 5.32
N TYR A 103 5.00 -1.88 5.05
CA TYR A 103 3.54 -1.81 5.12
C TYR A 103 3.05 -1.36 6.50
N TYR A 104 3.52 -2.02 7.56
CA TYR A 104 3.10 -1.68 8.93
C TYR A 104 3.57 -0.31 9.37
N LEU A 105 4.73 0.14 8.91
CA LEU A 105 5.22 1.50 9.13
C LEU A 105 4.27 2.53 8.52
N MET A 106 3.82 2.31 7.28
CA MET A 106 2.95 3.26 6.57
C MET A 106 1.54 3.36 7.16
N ILE A 107 1.04 2.29 7.78
CA ILE A 107 -0.26 2.31 8.48
C ILE A 107 -0.15 2.72 9.95
N ALA A 108 1.07 2.84 10.49
CA ALA A 108 1.27 3.27 11.88
C ALA A 108 0.65 4.65 12.10
N PRO A 109 -0.03 4.88 13.24
CA PRO A 109 -0.77 6.11 13.51
C PRO A 109 0.05 7.39 13.31
N ASN A 110 1.30 7.40 13.76
CA ASN A 110 2.19 8.55 13.64
C ASN A 110 2.53 8.89 12.17
N ILE A 111 2.81 7.89 11.34
CA ILE A 111 3.11 8.12 9.91
C ILE A 111 1.86 8.49 9.14
N ARG A 112 0.76 7.80 9.40
CA ARG A 112 -0.54 8.10 8.79
C ARG A 112 -0.99 9.54 9.13
N GLU A 113 -0.78 9.98 10.36
CA GLU A 113 -1.08 11.36 10.78
C GLU A 113 -0.25 12.40 10.02
N VAL A 114 1.03 12.14 9.79
CA VAL A 114 1.88 13.00 8.96
C VAL A 114 1.32 13.13 7.55
N ALA A 115 0.94 12.03 6.92
CA ALA A 115 0.33 12.04 5.59
C ALA A 115 -0.98 12.85 5.57
N ILE A 116 -1.88 12.63 6.53
CA ILE A 116 -3.16 13.35 6.64
C ILE A 116 -2.93 14.85 6.87
N LYS A 117 -2.06 15.23 7.79
CA LYS A 117 -1.74 16.64 8.07
C LYS A 117 -1.05 17.35 6.91
N SER A 118 -0.40 16.61 6.02
CA SER A 118 0.22 17.18 4.81
C SER A 118 -0.77 17.53 3.71
N MET A 119 -2.02 17.08 3.82
CA MET A 119 -2.99 17.21 2.74
C MET A 119 -3.36 18.66 2.45
N VAL A 120 -3.38 19.00 1.16
CA VAL A 120 -3.78 20.31 0.65
C VAL A 120 -4.76 20.17 -0.51
N GLY A 121 -5.58 21.19 -0.72
CA GLY A 121 -6.57 21.24 -1.78
C GLY A 121 -7.90 21.84 -1.31
N THR A 122 -8.89 21.82 -2.18
CA THR A 122 -10.25 22.23 -1.85
C THR A 122 -10.95 21.21 -0.96
N SER A 123 -11.95 21.65 -0.20
CA SER A 123 -12.75 20.78 0.66
C SER A 123 -13.24 19.53 -0.10
N GLY A 124 -13.05 18.34 0.49
CA GLY A 124 -13.43 17.05 -0.09
C GLY A 124 -12.52 16.54 -1.22
N ARG A 125 -11.48 17.27 -1.61
CA ARG A 125 -10.52 16.89 -2.67
C ARG A 125 -9.07 17.21 -2.29
N GLN A 126 -8.74 17.08 -1.03
CA GLN A 126 -7.36 17.27 -0.56
C GLN A 126 -6.50 16.07 -0.90
N ARG A 127 -5.22 16.32 -1.20
CA ARG A 127 -4.24 15.29 -1.54
C ARG A 127 -2.98 15.42 -0.70
N VAL A 128 -2.41 14.28 -0.35
CA VAL A 128 -1.14 14.18 0.37
C VAL A 128 -0.04 14.91 -0.37
N GLN A 129 0.71 15.73 0.37
CA GLN A 129 1.97 16.31 -0.11
C GLN A 129 3.08 15.28 0.07
N LEU A 130 3.38 14.53 -0.99
CA LEU A 130 4.28 13.38 -0.93
C LEU A 130 5.68 13.75 -0.41
N ASP A 131 6.18 14.95 -0.73
CA ASP A 131 7.50 15.39 -0.26
C ASP A 131 7.56 15.58 1.26
N VAL A 132 6.45 15.93 1.91
CA VAL A 132 6.36 15.97 3.37
C VAL A 132 6.54 14.57 3.95
N VAL A 133 5.84 13.59 3.38
CA VAL A 133 5.95 12.18 3.81
C VAL A 133 7.35 11.64 3.55
N LYS A 134 7.89 11.83 2.35
CA LYS A 134 9.25 11.37 1.97
C LYS A 134 10.34 11.88 2.92
N ASN A 135 10.24 13.14 3.32
CA ASN A 135 11.24 13.79 4.18
C ASN A 135 10.98 13.62 5.68
N HIS A 136 9.90 12.94 6.06
CA HIS A 136 9.63 12.68 7.47
C HIS A 136 10.71 11.80 8.07
N GLU A 137 11.26 12.23 9.21
CA GLU A 137 12.31 11.51 9.92
C GLU A 137 11.73 10.45 10.85
N ILE A 138 12.33 9.28 10.83
CA ILE A 138 11.97 8.13 11.64
C ILE A 138 13.18 7.52 12.34
N LEU A 139 12.93 6.85 13.45
CA LEU A 139 13.86 5.89 14.04
C LEU A 139 13.61 4.53 13.36
N CYS A 140 14.53 4.13 12.49
CA CYS A 140 14.40 2.88 11.74
C CYS A 140 15.34 1.82 12.31
N PRO A 141 14.84 0.64 12.69
CA PRO A 141 15.70 -0.45 13.16
C PRO A 141 16.51 -1.06 12.00
N PRO A 142 17.60 -1.77 12.29
CA PRO A 142 18.33 -2.53 11.27
C PRO A 142 17.45 -3.54 10.55
N LEU A 143 17.80 -3.87 9.29
CA LEU A 143 17.01 -4.77 8.42
C LEU A 143 16.60 -6.08 9.10
N LYS A 144 17.51 -6.70 9.87
CA LYS A 144 17.23 -7.94 10.61
C LYS A 144 16.06 -7.77 11.59
N GLU A 145 16.00 -6.65 12.26
CA GLU A 145 14.91 -6.35 13.21
C GLU A 145 13.62 -5.97 12.46
N GLN A 146 13.73 -5.24 11.35
CA GLN A 146 12.58 -4.98 10.47
C GLN A 146 11.90 -6.28 10.02
N ILE A 147 12.69 -7.25 9.56
CA ILE A 147 12.19 -8.57 9.14
C ILE A 147 11.48 -9.27 10.30
N ARG A 148 12.04 -9.22 11.51
CA ARG A 148 11.44 -9.81 12.69
C ARG A 148 10.10 -9.17 13.05
N ILE A 149 10.05 -7.84 13.08
CA ILE A 149 8.81 -7.07 13.33
C ILE A 149 7.77 -7.38 12.25
N GLY A 150 8.17 -7.32 10.98
CA GLY A 150 7.30 -7.60 9.84
C GLY A 150 6.68 -9.00 9.91
N LYS A 151 7.47 -10.02 10.27
CA LYS A 151 6.97 -11.40 10.44
C LYS A 151 5.93 -11.53 11.55
N ILE A 152 6.15 -10.89 12.70
CA ILE A 152 5.21 -10.94 13.84
C ILE A 152 3.88 -10.30 13.45
N LEU A 153 3.91 -9.09 12.89
CA LEU A 153 2.70 -8.38 12.50
C LEU A 153 1.98 -9.06 11.35
N LYS A 154 2.74 -9.60 10.38
CA LYS A 154 2.18 -10.42 9.29
C LYS A 154 1.44 -11.64 9.82
N ALA A 155 1.99 -12.35 10.81
CA ALA A 155 1.34 -13.52 11.39
C ALA A 155 -0.01 -13.16 12.04
N LEU A 156 -0.12 -11.99 12.66
CA LEU A 156 -1.38 -11.48 13.22
C LEU A 156 -2.41 -11.19 12.13
N ASP A 157 -2.02 -10.51 11.06
CA ASP A 157 -2.91 -10.26 9.93
C ASP A 157 -3.31 -11.54 9.20
N ASP A 158 -2.39 -12.48 9.01
CA ASP A 158 -2.69 -13.79 8.44
C ASP A 158 -3.75 -14.53 9.26
N LYS A 159 -3.70 -14.40 10.59
CA LYS A 159 -4.71 -14.97 11.49
C LYS A 159 -6.07 -14.28 11.34
N ILE A 160 -6.07 -12.94 11.22
CA ILE A 160 -7.29 -12.16 10.99
C ILE A 160 -7.96 -12.59 9.68
N GLU A 161 -7.21 -12.66 8.59
CA GLU A 161 -7.74 -13.04 7.28
C GLU A 161 -8.24 -14.50 7.26
N ASN A 162 -7.51 -15.41 7.92
CA ASN A 162 -7.96 -16.80 8.04
C ASN A 162 -9.27 -16.90 8.84
N ASN A 163 -9.41 -16.15 9.93
CA ASN A 163 -10.64 -16.12 10.71
C ASN A 163 -11.82 -15.55 9.91
N LYS A 164 -11.61 -14.52 9.09
CA LYS A 164 -12.64 -14.01 8.18
C LYS A 164 -13.14 -15.08 7.22
N LYS A 165 -12.24 -15.86 6.62
CA LYS A 165 -12.58 -16.98 5.71
C LYS A 165 -13.39 -18.05 6.44
N ILE A 166 -12.98 -18.45 7.64
CA ILE A 166 -13.71 -19.44 8.47
C ILE A 166 -15.12 -18.92 8.78
N ASN A 167 -15.26 -17.68 9.24
CA ASN A 167 -16.55 -17.11 9.55
C ASN A 167 -17.47 -17.04 8.33
N HIS A 168 -16.92 -16.69 7.16
CA HIS A 168 -17.70 -16.68 5.92
C HIS A 168 -18.26 -18.09 5.59
N HIS A 169 -17.46 -19.14 5.76
CA HIS A 169 -17.93 -20.51 5.55
C HIS A 169 -18.95 -21.00 6.58
N LEU A 170 -18.92 -20.48 7.80
CA LEU A 170 -19.89 -20.85 8.85
C LEU A 170 -21.25 -20.17 8.69
N ILE A 171 -21.30 -19.05 7.95
CA ILE A 171 -22.55 -18.29 7.72
C ILE A 171 -23.21 -18.70 6.39
N ALA A 172 -22.46 -19.26 5.48
CA ALA A 172 -22.96 -19.78 4.19
C ALA A 172 -23.55 -21.18 4.36
#